data_2ceba0805347fa5a1dfa929313cd2000
#
_entry.id   2ceba0805347fa5a1dfa929313cd2000
#
_cell.length_a   1.000
_cell.length_b   1.000
_cell.length_c   1.000
_cell.angle_alpha   90.00
_cell.angle_beta   90.00
_cell.angle_gamma   90.00
#
_symmetry.space_group_name_H-M   'P 1'
#
loop_
_entity.id
_entity.type
_entity.pdbx_description
1 polymer ?
#
loop_
_entity_poly.entity_id
_entity_poly.type
_entity_poly.pdbx_seq_one_letter_code
_entity_poly.pdbx_strand_id
1 'polypeptide(L)' 'MKGIEVHNLEDSELVSFTDTARKELFNLRFQHATGQLENTARLGQAKRDLARALTVAQQRGIDVDTEIRRQKKQ' A
#
# COMPACT_ATOMS: atom_id res chain seq x y z
N MET A 1 -2.66 -9.39 2.04
CA MET A 1 -2.34 -9.99 0.72
C MET A 1 -0.97 -10.64 0.76
N LYS A 2 -0.82 -11.78 0.13
CA LYS A 2 0.46 -12.49 0.07
C LYS A 2 1.36 -11.87 -0.99
N GLY A 3 2.70 -11.96 -0.79
CA GLY A 3 3.65 -11.36 -1.70
C GLY A 3 3.55 -11.83 -3.15
N ILE A 4 3.21 -13.11 -3.36
CA ILE A 4 3.08 -13.66 -4.70
C ILE A 4 1.92 -13.01 -5.47
N GLU A 5 0.85 -12.65 -4.77
CA GLU A 5 -0.30 -11.98 -5.38
C GLU A 5 0.06 -10.58 -5.88
N VAL A 6 0.91 -9.88 -5.13
CA VAL A 6 1.39 -8.56 -5.53
C VAL A 6 2.16 -8.64 -6.85
N HIS A 7 3.00 -9.65 -7.01
CA HIS A 7 3.77 -9.84 -8.24
C HIS A 7 2.90 -10.13 -9.45
N ASN A 8 1.71 -10.68 -9.24
CA ASN A 8 0.80 -11.06 -10.32
C ASN A 8 -0.18 -9.95 -10.71
N LEU A 9 -0.20 -8.84 -9.99
CA LEU A 9 -1.09 -7.72 -10.28
C LEU A 9 -0.66 -7.00 -11.56
N GLU A 10 -1.67 -6.55 -12.33
CA GLU A 10 -1.43 -5.63 -13.43
C GLU A 10 -1.01 -4.26 -12.91
N ASP A 11 -0.43 -3.43 -13.77
CA ASP A 11 0.10 -2.14 -13.35
C ASP A 11 -0.96 -1.26 -12.68
N SER A 12 -2.16 -1.17 -13.27
CA SER A 12 -3.24 -0.38 -12.70
C SER A 12 -3.72 -0.94 -11.36
N GLU A 13 -3.79 -2.26 -11.26
CA GLU A 13 -4.17 -2.92 -10.02
C GLU A 13 -3.12 -2.72 -8.93
N LEU A 14 -1.84 -2.77 -9.31
CA LEU A 14 -0.72 -2.55 -8.39
C LEU A 14 -0.77 -1.13 -7.82
N VAL A 15 -1.03 -0.13 -8.67
CA VAL A 15 -1.16 1.26 -8.23
C VAL A 15 -2.33 1.41 -7.27
N SER A 16 -3.48 0.84 -7.60
CA SER A 16 -4.66 0.87 -6.71
C SER A 16 -4.39 0.19 -5.38
N PHE A 17 -3.72 -0.97 -5.40
CA PHE A 17 -3.35 -1.69 -4.19
C PHE A 17 -2.43 -0.84 -3.32
N THR A 18 -1.44 -0.19 -3.93
CA THR A 18 -0.50 0.65 -3.19
C THR A 18 -1.21 1.83 -2.54
N ASP A 19 -2.13 2.47 -3.25
CA ASP A 19 -2.91 3.59 -2.70
C ASP A 19 -3.75 3.13 -1.51
N THR A 20 -4.43 2.00 -1.65
CA THR A 20 -5.24 1.42 -0.57
C THR A 20 -4.37 1.07 0.63
N ALA A 21 -3.21 0.46 0.38
CA ALA A 21 -2.28 0.07 1.45
C ALA A 21 -1.75 1.29 2.21
N ARG A 22 -1.48 2.40 1.51
CA ARG A 22 -1.06 3.64 2.15
C ARG A 22 -2.14 4.20 3.07
N LYS A 23 -3.38 4.20 2.59
CA LYS A 23 -4.52 4.68 3.39
C LYS A 23 -4.73 3.81 4.62
N GLU A 24 -4.64 2.51 4.46
CA GLU A 24 -4.78 1.58 5.58
C GLU A 24 -3.67 1.78 6.60
N LEU A 25 -2.43 1.90 6.16
CA LEU A 25 -1.31 2.13 7.05
C LEU A 25 -1.47 3.45 7.82
N PHE A 26 -1.87 4.51 7.14
CA PHE A 26 -2.13 5.80 7.78
C PHE A 26 -3.20 5.66 8.85
N ASN A 27 -4.29 4.98 8.53
CA ASN A 27 -5.39 4.76 9.46
C ASN A 27 -4.96 3.95 10.68
N LEU A 28 -4.18 2.89 10.48
CA LEU A 28 -3.66 2.06 11.57
C LEU A 28 -2.69 2.85 12.46
N ARG A 29 -1.84 3.69 11.87
CA ARG A 29 -0.94 4.56 12.63
C ARG A 29 -1.74 5.55 13.49
N PHE A 30 -2.79 6.11 12.93
CA PHE A 30 -3.66 7.02 13.65
C PHE A 30 -4.31 6.31 14.85
N GLN A 31 -4.84 5.11 14.63
CA GLN A 31 -5.45 4.32 15.71
C GLN A 31 -4.44 3.99 16.79
N HIS A 32 -3.22 3.66 16.41
CA HIS A 32 -2.16 3.37 17.37
C HIS A 32 -1.81 4.61 18.20
N ALA A 33 -1.71 5.76 17.56
CA ALA A 33 -1.40 7.01 18.23
C ALA A 33 -2.48 7.42 19.24
N THR A 34 -3.74 7.10 18.96
CA THR A 34 -4.86 7.41 19.86
C THR A 34 -5.14 6.33 20.89
N GLY A 35 -4.35 5.26 20.89
CA GLY A 35 -4.53 4.15 21.81
C GLY A 35 -5.67 3.19 21.48
N GLN A 36 -6.27 3.32 20.30
CA GLN A 36 -7.37 2.46 19.87
C GLN A 36 -6.92 1.13 19.29
N LEU A 37 -5.68 1.06 18.80
CA LEU A 37 -5.15 -0.13 18.18
C LEU A 37 -4.45 -0.98 19.23
N GLU A 38 -5.05 -2.12 19.58
CA GLU A 38 -4.48 -3.02 20.57
C GLU A 38 -3.44 -3.98 19.97
N ASN A 39 -3.65 -4.40 18.72
CA ASN A 39 -2.79 -5.37 18.06
C ASN A 39 -1.87 -4.69 17.06
N THR A 40 -0.62 -4.46 17.47
CA THR A 40 0.38 -3.81 16.63
C THR A 40 0.88 -4.69 15.48
N ALA A 41 0.57 -6.00 15.50
CA ALA A 41 0.93 -6.89 14.40
C ALA A 41 0.29 -6.46 13.07
N ARG A 42 -0.93 -5.91 13.12
CA ARG A 42 -1.60 -5.39 11.93
C ARG A 42 -0.83 -4.23 11.30
N LEU A 43 -0.27 -3.37 12.14
CA LEU A 43 0.53 -2.25 11.67
C LEU A 43 1.79 -2.74 10.95
N GLY A 44 2.47 -3.73 11.51
CA GLY A 44 3.65 -4.34 10.89
C GLY A 44 3.30 -5.02 9.56
N GLN A 45 2.17 -5.71 9.49
CA GLN A 45 1.72 -6.37 8.27
C GLN A 45 1.40 -5.35 7.18
N ALA A 46 0.71 -4.26 7.53
CA ALA A 46 0.40 -3.20 6.59
C ALA A 46 1.67 -2.55 6.02
N LYS A 47 2.67 -2.33 6.86
CA LYS A 47 3.96 -1.81 6.41
C LYS A 47 4.63 -2.74 5.41
N ARG A 48 4.62 -4.04 5.69
CA ARG A 48 5.23 -5.04 4.80
C ARG A 48 4.52 -5.10 3.46
N ASP A 49 3.18 -5.10 3.48
CA ASP A 49 2.39 -5.13 2.26
C ASP A 49 2.67 -3.91 1.39
N LEU A 50 2.72 -2.74 2.01
CA LEU A 50 3.04 -1.50 1.28
C LEU A 50 4.46 -1.56 0.71
N ALA A 51 5.43 -2.02 1.51
CA ALA A 51 6.81 -2.11 1.06
C ALA A 51 6.95 -3.05 -0.13
N ARG A 52 6.25 -4.19 -0.12
CA ARG A 52 6.24 -5.13 -1.24
C ARG A 52 5.66 -4.50 -2.49
N ALA A 53 4.54 -3.81 -2.36
CA ALA A 53 3.88 -3.15 -3.48
C ALA A 53 4.80 -2.09 -4.10
N LEU A 54 5.43 -1.27 -3.27
CA LEU A 54 6.36 -0.25 -3.74
C LEU A 54 7.58 -0.86 -4.41
N THR A 55 8.11 -1.96 -3.87
CA THR A 55 9.25 -2.65 -4.45
C THR A 55 8.91 -3.20 -5.84
N VAL A 56 7.78 -3.86 -5.98
CA VAL A 56 7.34 -4.40 -7.27
C VAL A 56 7.12 -3.27 -8.27
N ALA A 57 6.48 -2.19 -7.86
CA ALA A 57 6.26 -1.03 -8.72
C ALA A 57 7.59 -0.45 -9.20
N GLN A 58 8.57 -0.33 -8.31
CA GLN A 58 9.89 0.18 -8.66
C GLN A 58 10.58 -0.73 -9.66
N GLN A 59 10.49 -2.05 -9.48
CA GLN A 59 11.05 -3.02 -10.41
C GLN A 59 10.44 -2.92 -11.81
N ARG A 60 9.16 -2.55 -11.88
CA ARG A 60 8.47 -2.36 -13.15
C ARG A 60 8.67 -0.97 -13.75
N GLY A 61 9.36 -0.08 -13.05
CA GLY A 61 9.55 1.30 -13.49
C GLY A 61 8.31 2.17 -13.35
N ILE A 62 7.39 1.81 -12.46
CA ILE A 62 6.14 2.56 -12.24
C ILE A 62 6.38 3.60 -11.15
N ASP A 63 6.03 4.86 -11.45
CA ASP A 63 5.96 5.91 -10.45
C ASP A 63 4.55 5.94 -9.87
N VAL A 64 4.37 5.28 -8.72
CA VAL A 64 3.05 5.13 -8.09
C VAL A 64 2.42 6.48 -7.80
N ASP A 65 3.19 7.43 -7.30
CA ASP A 65 2.66 8.74 -6.95
C ASP A 65 2.10 9.48 -8.16
N THR A 66 2.81 9.43 -9.28
CA THR A 66 2.36 10.04 -10.52
C THR A 66 1.09 9.36 -11.05
N GLU A 67 1.05 8.03 -11.01
CA GLU A 67 -0.11 7.28 -11.47
C GLU A 67 -1.34 7.54 -10.61
N ILE A 68 -1.17 7.63 -9.30
CA ILE A 68 -2.27 7.96 -8.40
C ILE A 68 -2.82 9.35 -8.71
N ARG A 69 -1.95 10.32 -8.95
CA ARG A 69 -2.37 11.68 -9.33
C ARG A 69 -3.16 11.68 -10.61
N ARG A 70 -2.73 10.91 -11.61
CA ARG A 70 -3.45 10.80 -12.89
C ARG A 70 -4.85 10.24 -12.68
N GLN A 71 -4.99 9.21 -11.87
CA GLN A 71 -6.28 8.59 -11.59
C GLN A 71 -7.23 9.55 -10.89
N LYS A 72 -6.71 10.36 -9.99
CA LYS A 72 -7.52 11.31 -9.23
C LYS A 72 -8.00 12.52 -10.04
N LYS A 73 -7.34 12.81 -11.15
CA LYS A 73 -7.71 13.95 -12.01
C LYS A 73 -8.85 13.65 -12.96
N GLN A 74 -9.29 12.43 -13.02
CA GLN A 74 -10.38 12.05 -13.94
C GLN A 74 -11.74 12.16 -13.27
#